data_84de506ff6f50cabbcb8b53f6d783958
#
_entry.id   84de506ff6f50cabbcb8b53f6d783958
#
_cell.length_a   1.000
_cell.length_b   1.000
_cell.length_c   1.000
_cell.angle_alpha   90.00
_cell.angle_beta   90.00
_cell.angle_gamma   90.00
#
_symmetry.space_group_name_H-M   'P 1'
#
loop_
_entity.id
_entity.type
_entity.pdbx_description
1 polymer ?
#
loop_
_entity_poly.entity_id
_entity_poly.type
_entity_poly.pdbx_seq_one_letter_code
_entity_poly.pdbx_strand_id
1 'polypeptide(L)' 'MDTVNSYKVNEYFNGQLVKTHSFDSYTRAFDFWHEMHRKTKNTYFIRYMLVAGNTF' A
#
# COMPACT_ATOMS: atom_id res chain seq x y z
N MET A 1 -1.28 23.81 7.20
CA MET A 1 -1.28 23.17 7.06
C MET A 1 -1.39 22.11 7.32
N ASP A 2 -1.60 21.63 7.21
CA ASP A 2 -1.80 20.58 7.58
C ASP A 2 -1.19 19.60 7.10
N THR A 3 -0.69 18.83 7.71
CA THR A 3 -0.07 17.79 7.35
C THR A 3 -1.02 16.81 7.09
N VAL A 4 -1.12 16.39 6.07
CA VAL A 4 -1.91 15.36 5.79
C VAL A 4 -1.14 14.17 5.81
N ASN A 5 -1.34 13.31 6.68
CA ASN A 5 -0.70 12.07 6.72
C ASN A 5 -1.47 11.15 5.85
N SER A 6 -0.98 10.86 4.71
CA SER A 6 -1.61 9.98 3.82
C SER A 6 -0.81 8.76 3.71
N TYR A 7 -1.38 7.62 3.85
CA TYR A 7 -0.71 6.34 3.74
C TYR A 7 -1.30 5.62 2.54
N LYS A 8 -0.45 5.02 1.73
CA LYS A 8 -0.90 4.37 0.52
C LYS A 8 -0.32 2.99 0.39
N VAL A 9 -1.08 2.11 -0.20
CA VAL A 9 -0.59 0.78 -0.51
C VAL A 9 -0.66 0.65 -2.02
N ASN A 10 0.48 0.53 -2.64
CA ASN A 10 0.55 0.40 -4.09
C ASN A 10 0.51 -1.05 -4.47
N GLU A 11 -0.33 -1.35 -5.43
CA GLU A 11 -0.47 -2.70 -5.92
C GLU A 11 0.23 -2.80 -7.27
N TYR A 12 1.14 -3.75 -7.38
CA TYR A 12 1.89 -3.94 -8.61
C TYR A 12 1.55 -5.30 -9.20
N PHE A 13 1.45 -5.35 -10.50
CA PHE A 13 1.24 -6.60 -11.18
C PHE A 13 2.31 -6.71 -12.24
N ASN A 14 3.11 -7.75 -12.16
CA ASN A 14 4.18 -7.98 -13.12
C ASN A 14 5.12 -6.80 -13.22
N GLY A 15 5.38 -6.17 -12.09
CA GLY A 15 6.32 -5.06 -12.04
C GLY A 15 5.73 -3.71 -12.39
N GLN A 16 4.44 -3.65 -12.68
CA GLN A 16 3.82 -2.40 -13.06
C GLN A 16 2.78 -1.99 -12.04
N LEU A 17 2.76 -0.72 -11.70
CA LEU A 17 1.77 -0.21 -10.78
C LEU A 17 0.41 -0.23 -11.43
N VAL A 18 -0.53 -0.93 -10.85
CA VAL A 18 -1.87 -1.04 -11.40
C VAL A 18 -2.92 -0.36 -10.55
N LYS A 19 -2.65 -0.16 -9.28
CA LYS A 19 -3.62 0.47 -8.42
C LYS A 19 -2.97 1.03 -7.18
N THR A 20 -3.52 2.11 -6.67
CA THR A 20 -3.07 2.69 -5.42
C THR A 20 -4.25 2.78 -4.48
N HIS A 21 -4.09 2.25 -3.29
CA HIS A 21 -5.13 2.29 -2.26
C HIS A 21 -4.72 3.33 -1.23
N SER A 22 -5.60 4.26 -0.92
CA SER A 22 -5.29 5.34 0.00
C SER A 22 -5.97 5.13 1.33
N PHE A 23 -5.29 5.47 2.39
CA PHE A 23 -5.82 5.30 3.73
C PHE A 23 -5.50 6.55 4.55
N ASP A 24 -6.32 6.82 5.52
CA ASP A 24 -6.13 7.98 6.40
C ASP A 24 -5.46 7.59 7.69
N SER A 25 -5.12 6.34 7.87
CA SER A 25 -4.52 5.85 9.09
C SER A 25 -3.45 4.84 8.76
N TYR A 26 -2.34 4.92 9.44
CA TYR A 26 -1.25 3.98 9.25
C TYR A 26 -1.72 2.57 9.59
N THR A 27 -2.47 2.44 10.67
CA THR A 27 -2.95 1.13 11.10
C THR A 27 -3.80 0.47 10.02
N ARG A 28 -4.68 1.25 9.41
CA ARG A 28 -5.51 0.70 8.36
C ARG A 28 -4.71 0.33 7.13
N ALA A 29 -3.76 1.16 6.78
CA ALA A 29 -2.93 0.88 5.61
C ALA A 29 -2.09 -0.37 5.87
N PHE A 30 -1.54 -0.47 7.07
CA PHE A 30 -0.71 -1.62 7.41
C PHE A 30 -1.53 -2.90 7.43
N ASP A 31 -2.72 -2.85 7.98
CA ASP A 31 -3.59 -4.01 8.03
C ASP A 31 -3.94 -4.48 6.62
N PHE A 32 -4.24 -3.55 5.74
CA PHE A 32 -4.56 -3.88 4.36
C PHE A 32 -3.34 -4.49 3.67
N TRP A 33 -2.19 -3.86 3.84
CA TRP A 33 -0.96 -4.33 3.22
C TRP A 33 -0.61 -5.72 3.72
N HIS A 34 -0.72 -5.92 5.02
CA HIS A 34 -0.37 -7.20 5.63
C HIS A 34 -1.29 -8.31 5.12
N GLU A 35 -2.56 -8.01 5.03
CA GLU A 35 -3.53 -8.99 4.56
C GLU A 35 -3.28 -9.34 3.11
N MET A 36 -3.03 -8.35 2.27
CA MET A 36 -2.79 -8.61 0.86
C MET A 36 -1.45 -9.30 0.67
N HIS A 37 -0.46 -8.90 1.42
CA HIS A 37 0.85 -9.51 1.33
C HIS A 37 0.77 -10.99 1.69
N ARG A 38 0.02 -11.31 2.72
CA ARG A 38 -0.13 -12.68 3.15
C ARG A 38 -0.87 -13.51 2.10
N LYS A 39 -1.84 -12.92 1.44
CA LYS A 39 -2.61 -13.62 0.44
C LYS A 39 -1.80 -13.85 -0.83
N THR A 40 -0.86 -12.97 -1.12
CA THR A 40 -0.12 -13.05 -2.37
C THR A 40 1.31 -13.52 -2.22
N LYS A 41 1.69 -13.97 -1.05
CA LYS A 41 3.09 -14.30 -0.82
C LYS A 41 3.61 -15.39 -1.73
N ASN A 42 2.72 -16.24 -2.24
CA ASN A 42 3.14 -17.29 -3.14
C ASN A 42 2.94 -16.92 -4.60
N THR A 43 2.67 -15.66 -4.86
CA THR A 43 2.42 -15.20 -6.21
C THR A 43 3.49 -14.19 -6.59
N TYR A 44 4.30 -14.52 -7.55
CA TYR A 44 5.38 -13.63 -7.91
C TYR A 44 4.90 -12.41 -8.63
N PHE A 45 3.76 -12.51 -9.33
CA PHE A 45 3.35 -11.42 -10.18
C PHE A 45 2.72 -10.28 -9.44
N ILE A 46 2.21 -10.51 -8.25
CA ILE A 46 1.47 -9.50 -7.51
C ILE A 46 2.29 -9.07 -6.33
N ARG A 47 2.44 -7.77 -6.16
CA ARG A 47 3.20 -7.24 -5.05
C ARG A 47 2.50 -6.01 -4.49
N TYR A 48 2.50 -5.88 -3.19
CA TYR A 48 1.92 -4.73 -2.53
C TYR A 48 3.01 -4.01 -1.76
N MET A 49 3.06 -2.69 -1.87
CA MET A 49 4.08 -1.91 -1.18
C MET A 49 3.42 -0.83 -0.35
N LEU A 50 3.72 -0.80 0.92
CA LEU A 50 3.20 0.20 1.82
C LEU A 50 4.08 1.44 1.74
N VAL A 51 3.45 2.58 1.45
CA VAL A 51 4.16 3.82 1.35
C VAL A 51 3.56 4.80 2.32
N ALA A 52 4.35 5.31 3.23
CA ALA A 52 3.93 6.31 4.13
C ALA A 52 4.09 7.61 3.43
N GLY A 53 3.12 8.18 2.99
CA GLY A 53 3.18 9.37 2.27
C GLY A 53 3.24 10.49 3.14
N ASN A 54 4.30 11.16 3.26
CA ASN A 54 4.42 12.23 3.94
C ASN A 54 4.75 13.24 3.11
N THR A 55 4.02 14.12 2.81
CA THR A 55 4.38 15.09 2.01
C THR A 55 4.54 16.24 2.69
N PHE A 56 5.37 16.98 2.46
CA PHE A 56 5.59 18.17 3.08
C PHE A 56 5.40 19.24 2.13
#